data_c3f443ff4cadba0e57b184b8890f0e6a
#
_entry.id   c3f443ff4cadba0e57b184b8890f0e6a
#
_cell.length_a   1.000
_cell.length_b   1.000
_cell.length_c   1.000
_cell.angle_alpha   90.00
_cell.angle_beta   90.00
_cell.angle_gamma   90.00
#
_symmetry.space_group_name_H-M   'P 1'
#
loop_
_entity.id
_entity.type
_entity.pdbx_description
1 polymer ?
#
loop_
_entity_poly.entity_id
_entity_poly.type
_entity_poly.pdbx_seq_one_letter_code
_entity_poly.pdbx_strand_id
1 'polypeptide(L)'
;MKEFMTDSYLEDIRKKIPAYDLMIEILFNSVLKVEEKIFEIKDILLIGGQSFEIQNLSKVYKDSKITTIEPSETMMSIIKNECKNLKNLEYICDKFENYKNNKNFQLCLCLLVLQFVDNPKKFLEKIYKSLDKDRIFIISIFSNKQLNYWKEFALARGARKEQVEKTFRNQSGVMNVLSADYVENLLKGTGFSKIEKVCEVLSVSMWAVRK
;
A
#
# COMPACT_ATOMS: atom_id res chain seq x y z
N MET A 1 -13.22 -20.98 12.46
CA MET A 1 -13.60 -19.56 12.72
C MET A 1 -12.52 -18.55 12.32
N LYS A 2 -11.26 -18.94 12.04
CA LYS A 2 -10.15 -18.04 11.62
C LYS A 2 -9.98 -17.90 10.10
N GLU A 3 -10.42 -18.84 9.28
CA GLU A 3 -10.42 -18.74 7.81
C GLU A 3 -11.45 -17.73 7.27
N PHE A 4 -12.53 -17.52 7.99
CA PHE A 4 -13.59 -16.56 7.62
C PHE A 4 -13.19 -15.08 7.68
N MET A 5 -12.09 -14.70 8.37
CA MET A 5 -11.76 -13.29 8.55
C MET A 5 -10.96 -12.66 7.40
N THR A 6 -10.18 -13.45 6.67
CA THR A 6 -9.35 -12.95 5.56
C THR A 6 -10.10 -12.86 4.26
N ASP A 7 -10.87 -13.86 3.90
CA ASP A 7 -11.76 -13.78 2.74
C ASP A 7 -12.75 -12.62 2.94
N SER A 8 -13.26 -12.42 4.16
CA SER A 8 -14.13 -11.28 4.47
C SER A 8 -13.44 -9.91 4.35
N TYR A 9 -12.13 -9.80 4.67
CA TYR A 9 -11.40 -8.55 4.54
C TYR A 9 -11.11 -8.19 3.08
N LEU A 10 -10.64 -9.15 2.28
CA LEU A 10 -10.43 -8.95 0.84
C LEU A 10 -11.74 -8.68 0.10
N GLU A 11 -12.81 -9.38 0.45
CA GLU A 11 -14.15 -9.09 -0.08
C GLU A 11 -14.61 -7.68 0.30
N ASP A 12 -14.37 -7.25 1.53
CA ASP A 12 -14.74 -5.94 2.02
C ASP A 12 -13.96 -4.82 1.32
N ILE A 13 -12.65 -5.01 1.08
CA ILE A 13 -11.82 -4.08 0.28
C ILE A 13 -12.35 -3.99 -1.15
N ARG A 14 -12.61 -5.11 -1.81
CA ARG A 14 -13.12 -5.16 -3.18
C ARG A 14 -14.46 -4.44 -3.35
N LYS A 15 -15.28 -4.41 -2.31
CA LYS A 15 -16.53 -3.65 -2.28
C LYS A 15 -16.31 -2.14 -2.15
N LYS A 16 -15.27 -1.72 -1.43
CA LYS A 16 -15.03 -0.33 -1.05
C LYS A 16 -14.01 0.39 -1.92
N ILE A 17 -13.01 -0.34 -2.43
CA ILE A 17 -11.92 0.24 -3.22
C ILE A 17 -12.22 0.03 -4.72
N PRO A 18 -12.53 1.11 -5.46
CA PRO A 18 -12.78 1.03 -6.88
C PRO A 18 -11.59 0.45 -7.64
N ALA A 19 -11.87 -0.49 -8.54
CA ALA A 19 -10.88 -1.16 -9.38
C ALA A 19 -9.72 -1.82 -8.60
N TYR A 20 -9.94 -2.28 -7.35
CA TYR A 20 -8.90 -2.87 -6.51
C TYR A 20 -8.14 -4.00 -7.23
N ASP A 21 -8.87 -4.98 -7.78
CA ASP A 21 -8.24 -6.11 -8.48
C ASP A 21 -7.43 -5.65 -9.70
N LEU A 22 -7.95 -4.69 -10.48
CA LEU A 22 -7.23 -4.10 -11.62
C LEU A 22 -5.97 -3.34 -11.17
N MET A 23 -6.05 -2.58 -10.09
CA MET A 23 -4.90 -1.88 -9.52
C MET A 23 -3.79 -2.86 -9.12
N ILE A 24 -4.14 -3.96 -8.48
CA ILE A 24 -3.21 -5.03 -8.11
C ILE A 24 -2.67 -5.74 -9.35
N GLU A 25 -3.50 -6.00 -10.35
CA GLU A 25 -3.07 -6.59 -11.62
C GLU A 25 -2.05 -5.69 -12.34
N ILE A 26 -2.31 -4.40 -12.46
CA ILE A 26 -1.39 -3.41 -13.01
C ILE A 26 -0.06 -3.44 -12.24
N LEU A 27 -0.13 -3.42 -10.91
CA LEU A 27 1.06 -3.47 -10.06
C LEU A 27 1.92 -4.71 -10.37
N PHE A 28 1.36 -5.90 -10.24
CA PHE A 28 2.13 -7.15 -10.32
C PHE A 28 2.43 -7.61 -11.75
N ASN A 29 1.51 -7.40 -12.69
CA ASN A 29 1.65 -7.90 -14.06
C ASN A 29 2.21 -6.87 -15.05
N SER A 30 2.38 -5.62 -14.63
CA SER A 30 2.95 -4.56 -15.47
C SER A 30 4.13 -3.89 -14.76
N VAL A 31 3.88 -3.08 -13.72
CA VAL A 31 4.90 -2.24 -13.08
C VAL A 31 6.06 -3.07 -12.54
N LEU A 32 5.79 -4.05 -11.67
CA LEU A 32 6.84 -4.85 -11.05
C LEU A 32 7.56 -5.77 -12.04
N LYS A 33 6.89 -6.24 -13.10
CA LYS A 33 7.55 -7.00 -14.17
C LYS A 33 8.51 -6.18 -15.01
N VAL A 34 8.24 -4.89 -15.19
CA VAL A 34 9.19 -3.99 -15.85
C VAL A 34 10.39 -3.78 -14.95
N GLU A 35 10.18 -3.54 -13.67
CA GLU A 35 11.27 -3.35 -12.70
C GLU A 35 12.17 -4.58 -12.55
N GLU A 36 11.59 -5.78 -12.49
CA GLU A 36 12.32 -7.05 -12.43
C GLU A 36 13.30 -7.23 -13.59
N LYS A 37 12.94 -6.75 -14.78
CA LYS A 37 13.81 -6.83 -15.96
C LYS A 37 14.96 -5.83 -15.97
N ILE A 38 14.82 -4.74 -15.22
CA ILE A 38 15.78 -3.63 -15.21
C ILE A 38 16.76 -3.77 -14.04
N PHE A 39 16.28 -4.25 -12.89
CA PHE A 39 17.01 -4.26 -11.63
C PHE A 39 16.87 -5.59 -10.89
N GLU A 40 17.98 -6.05 -10.32
CA GLU A 40 17.94 -7.07 -9.29
C GLU A 40 17.36 -6.48 -8.00
N ILE A 41 16.32 -7.12 -7.45
CA ILE A 41 15.65 -6.71 -6.21
C ILE A 41 15.91 -7.78 -5.16
N LYS A 42 16.69 -7.45 -4.13
CA LYS A 42 17.07 -8.35 -3.03
C LYS A 42 16.29 -8.07 -1.74
N ASP A 43 16.06 -6.80 -1.46
CA ASP A 43 15.37 -6.36 -0.25
C ASP A 43 14.16 -5.50 -0.59
N ILE A 44 13.00 -5.97 -0.12
CA ILE A 44 11.69 -5.35 -0.35
C ILE A 44 11.13 -4.86 0.98
N LEU A 45 10.65 -3.63 1.02
CA LEU A 45 9.93 -3.05 2.13
C LEU A 45 8.44 -2.97 1.80
N LEU A 46 7.61 -3.61 2.61
CA LEU A 46 6.16 -3.55 2.50
C LEU A 46 5.57 -2.89 3.75
N ILE A 47 4.94 -1.73 3.60
CA ILE A 47 4.38 -0.95 4.71
C ILE A 47 2.85 -1.05 4.67
N GLY A 48 2.25 -1.62 5.74
CA GLY A 48 0.80 -1.80 5.87
C GLY A 48 0.21 -2.82 4.90
N GLY A 49 1.06 -3.71 4.35
CA GLY A 49 0.61 -4.72 3.39
C GLY A 49 -0.05 -5.92 4.05
N GLN A 50 -0.80 -6.66 3.26
CA GLN A 50 -1.52 -7.85 3.67
C GLN A 50 -0.84 -9.11 3.12
N SER A 51 -1.31 -10.27 3.56
CA SER A 51 -0.81 -11.57 3.11
C SER A 51 -0.84 -11.74 1.60
N PHE A 52 -1.85 -11.19 0.95
CA PHE A 52 -2.01 -11.25 -0.51
C PHE A 52 -0.85 -10.58 -1.25
N GLU A 53 -0.46 -9.36 -0.84
CA GLU A 53 0.68 -8.66 -1.43
C GLU A 53 1.99 -9.42 -1.18
N ILE A 54 2.20 -9.94 0.04
CA ILE A 54 3.38 -10.73 0.39
C ILE A 54 3.49 -11.98 -0.48
N GLN A 55 2.40 -12.72 -0.63
CA GLN A 55 2.35 -13.94 -1.45
C GLN A 55 2.65 -13.66 -2.92
N ASN A 56 2.13 -12.55 -3.47
CA ASN A 56 2.41 -12.16 -4.85
C ASN A 56 3.86 -11.65 -5.02
N LEU A 57 4.38 -10.85 -4.08
CA LEU A 57 5.80 -10.45 -4.08
C LEU A 57 6.73 -11.66 -4.05
N SER A 58 6.44 -12.65 -3.19
CA SER A 58 7.24 -13.88 -3.10
C SER A 58 7.20 -14.75 -4.37
N LYS A 59 6.14 -14.65 -5.17
CA LYS A 59 6.07 -15.32 -6.48
C LYS A 59 6.90 -14.63 -7.54
N VAL A 60 6.90 -13.30 -7.55
CA VAL A 60 7.66 -12.47 -8.51
C VAL A 60 9.14 -12.46 -8.13
N TYR A 61 9.46 -12.21 -6.87
CA TYR A 61 10.82 -12.05 -6.34
C TYR A 61 11.17 -13.20 -5.39
N LYS A 62 11.41 -14.38 -5.94
CA LYS A 62 11.56 -15.64 -5.19
C LYS A 62 12.71 -15.64 -4.18
N ASP A 63 13.82 -14.96 -4.54
CA ASP A 63 15.05 -14.92 -3.74
C ASP A 63 15.17 -13.65 -2.90
N SER A 64 14.21 -12.76 -2.98
CA SER A 64 14.23 -11.50 -2.24
C SER A 64 13.78 -11.67 -0.80
N LYS A 65 14.37 -10.89 0.10
CA LYS A 65 13.89 -10.73 1.48
C LYS A 65 12.80 -9.66 1.53
N ILE A 66 11.66 -9.98 2.10
CA ILE A 66 10.54 -9.05 2.30
C ILE A 66 10.49 -8.69 3.79
N THR A 67 10.65 -7.41 4.09
CA THR A 67 10.39 -6.84 5.42
C THR A 67 8.99 -6.23 5.40
N THR A 68 8.06 -6.80 6.14
CA THR A 68 6.69 -6.28 6.27
C THR A 68 6.50 -5.59 7.62
N ILE A 69 5.91 -4.39 7.58
CA ILE A 69 5.66 -3.56 8.76
C ILE A 69 4.16 -3.29 8.86
N GLU A 70 3.57 -3.71 9.97
CA GLU A 70 2.13 -3.57 10.24
C GLU A 70 1.93 -3.29 11.75
N PRO A 71 1.32 -2.16 12.13
CA PRO A 71 1.17 -1.80 13.55
C PRO A 71 0.09 -2.58 14.28
N SER A 72 -0.88 -3.17 13.59
CA SER A 72 -1.96 -3.95 14.20
C SER A 72 -1.48 -5.36 14.54
N GLU A 73 -1.43 -5.70 15.84
CA GLU A 73 -1.09 -7.06 16.30
C GLU A 73 -2.00 -8.12 15.71
N THR A 74 -3.30 -7.81 15.59
CA THR A 74 -4.29 -8.71 15.00
C THR A 74 -3.98 -8.98 13.54
N MET A 75 -3.73 -7.92 12.74
CA MET A 75 -3.40 -8.07 11.32
C MET A 75 -2.04 -8.77 11.15
N MET A 76 -1.04 -8.42 11.96
CA MET A 76 0.26 -9.08 11.94
C MET A 76 0.15 -10.58 12.26
N SER A 77 -0.71 -10.97 13.20
CA SER A 77 -0.97 -12.38 13.51
C SER A 77 -1.58 -13.14 12.33
N ILE A 78 -2.51 -12.52 11.61
CA ILE A 78 -3.12 -13.07 10.39
C ILE A 78 -2.05 -13.25 9.31
N ILE A 79 -1.27 -12.19 9.04
CA ILE A 79 -0.19 -12.23 8.04
C ILE A 79 0.79 -13.36 8.34
N LYS A 80 1.26 -13.49 9.58
CA LYS A 80 2.16 -14.58 9.99
C LYS A 80 1.58 -15.95 9.77
N ASN A 81 0.30 -16.14 10.07
CA ASN A 81 -0.37 -17.42 9.89
C ASN A 81 -0.51 -17.80 8.41
N GLU A 82 -0.89 -16.86 7.56
CA GLU A 82 -1.13 -17.08 6.13
C GLU A 82 0.16 -17.19 5.31
N CYS A 83 1.21 -16.52 5.76
CA CYS A 83 2.50 -16.54 5.11
C CYS A 83 3.51 -17.51 5.78
N LYS A 84 3.06 -18.38 6.69
CA LYS A 84 3.92 -19.30 7.47
C LYS A 84 4.81 -20.23 6.63
N ASN A 85 4.41 -20.54 5.41
CA ASN A 85 5.15 -21.41 4.50
C ASN A 85 6.13 -20.63 3.60
N LEU A 86 6.10 -19.31 3.64
CA LEU A 86 7.02 -18.49 2.87
C LEU A 86 8.32 -18.29 3.64
N LYS A 87 9.44 -18.33 2.89
CA LYS A 87 10.78 -18.06 3.43
C LYS A 87 11.16 -16.59 3.19
N ASN A 88 12.23 -16.16 3.83
CA ASN A 88 12.81 -14.82 3.63
C ASN A 88 11.88 -13.66 4.01
N LEU A 89 11.02 -13.86 5.03
CA LEU A 89 10.15 -12.83 5.57
C LEU A 89 10.66 -12.30 6.92
N GLU A 90 10.62 -11.00 7.07
CA GLU A 90 10.84 -10.30 8.33
C GLU A 90 9.57 -9.55 8.73
N TYR A 91 9.08 -9.79 9.94
CA TYR A 91 7.82 -9.23 10.43
C TYR A 91 8.09 -8.21 11.53
N ILE A 92 7.67 -6.98 11.32
CA ILE A 92 7.79 -5.87 12.28
C ILE A 92 6.39 -5.42 12.68
N CYS A 93 6.00 -5.70 13.94
CA CYS A 93 4.72 -5.28 14.50
C CYS A 93 4.89 -3.93 15.20
N ASP A 94 4.96 -2.86 14.43
CA ASP A 94 5.11 -1.48 14.90
C ASP A 94 4.72 -0.50 13.79
N LYS A 95 4.60 0.78 14.11
CA LYS A 95 4.52 1.85 13.11
C LYS A 95 5.83 1.97 12.34
N PHE A 96 5.75 2.19 11.03
CA PHE A 96 6.94 2.41 10.21
C PHE A 96 7.80 3.59 10.72
N GLU A 97 7.17 4.59 11.30
CA GLU A 97 7.84 5.76 11.89
C GLU A 97 8.83 5.37 13.00
N ASN A 98 8.57 4.28 13.74
CA ASN A 98 9.43 3.78 14.82
C ASN A 98 10.50 2.81 14.30
N TYR A 99 10.31 2.22 13.13
CA TYR A 99 11.24 1.23 12.58
C TYR A 99 12.63 1.84 12.38
N LYS A 100 13.64 1.24 12.99
CA LYS A 100 15.05 1.63 12.81
C LYS A 100 15.63 0.85 11.64
N ASN A 101 15.79 1.54 10.51
CA ASN A 101 16.30 0.92 9.30
C ASN A 101 17.84 0.80 9.36
N ASN A 102 18.34 -0.43 9.22
CA ASN A 102 19.78 -0.74 9.20
C ASN A 102 20.29 -1.07 7.79
N LYS A 103 19.43 -1.03 6.78
CA LYS A 103 19.74 -1.36 5.38
C LYS A 103 18.85 -0.56 4.44
N ASN A 104 19.25 -0.47 3.18
CA ASN A 104 18.42 0.10 2.14
C ASN A 104 17.63 -0.98 1.39
N PHE A 105 16.54 -0.55 0.75
CA PHE A 105 15.66 -1.41 -0.02
C PHE A 105 15.69 -1.02 -1.50
N GLN A 106 15.49 -1.99 -2.37
CA GLN A 106 15.40 -1.75 -3.80
C GLN A 106 13.96 -1.53 -4.28
N LEU A 107 13.00 -2.01 -3.49
CA LEU A 107 11.58 -1.84 -3.75
C LEU A 107 10.87 -1.50 -2.44
N CYS A 108 10.04 -0.46 -2.45
CA CYS A 108 9.13 -0.17 -1.35
C CYS A 108 7.69 -0.11 -1.86
N LEU A 109 6.76 -0.74 -1.14
CA LEU A 109 5.33 -0.65 -1.37
C LEU A 109 4.63 -0.05 -0.15
N CYS A 110 3.70 0.87 -0.39
CA CYS A 110 2.82 1.48 0.62
C CYS A 110 1.44 1.69 -0.02
N LEU A 111 0.57 0.67 0.11
CA LEU A 111 -0.70 0.64 -0.59
C LEU A 111 -1.85 1.00 0.36
N LEU A 112 -2.55 2.10 0.07
CA LEU A 112 -3.71 2.57 0.84
C LEU A 112 -3.41 2.82 2.34
N VAL A 113 -2.21 3.32 2.66
CA VAL A 113 -1.76 3.56 4.05
C VAL A 113 -1.58 5.05 4.35
N LEU A 114 -1.07 5.84 3.40
CA LEU A 114 -0.62 7.23 3.66
C LEU A 114 -1.71 8.11 4.29
N GLN A 115 -2.98 7.86 3.99
CA GLN A 115 -4.11 8.60 4.57
C GLN A 115 -4.28 8.38 6.08
N PHE A 116 -3.65 7.35 6.66
CA PHE A 116 -3.68 7.06 8.11
C PHE A 116 -2.44 7.54 8.85
N VAL A 117 -1.50 8.15 8.14
CA VAL A 117 -0.20 8.59 8.70
C VAL A 117 -0.33 10.00 9.27
N ASP A 118 0.11 10.22 10.51
CA ASP A 118 0.00 11.51 11.20
C ASP A 118 0.78 12.63 10.49
N ASN A 119 1.96 12.31 9.97
CA ASN A 119 2.80 13.27 9.24
C ASN A 119 3.27 12.68 7.89
N PRO A 120 2.46 12.81 6.82
CA PRO A 120 2.77 12.27 5.50
C PRO A 120 4.14 12.71 4.96
N LYS A 121 4.54 13.97 5.19
CA LYS A 121 5.83 14.49 4.72
C LYS A 121 7.00 13.74 5.36
N LYS A 122 7.05 13.67 6.69
CA LYS A 122 8.12 12.95 7.42
C LYS A 122 8.14 11.45 7.07
N PHE A 123 6.98 10.87 6.87
CA PHE A 123 6.83 9.47 6.46
C PHE A 123 7.47 9.23 5.09
N LEU A 124 7.17 10.06 4.09
CA LEU A 124 7.75 9.97 2.76
C LEU A 124 9.27 10.25 2.76
N GLU A 125 9.73 11.22 3.55
CA GLU A 125 11.17 11.48 3.75
C GLU A 125 11.90 10.25 4.32
N LYS A 126 11.27 9.52 5.23
CA LYS A 126 11.81 8.30 5.79
C LYS A 126 11.85 7.17 4.75
N ILE A 127 10.80 6.99 3.95
CA ILE A 127 10.80 6.04 2.83
C ILE A 127 11.92 6.38 1.84
N TYR A 128 12.03 7.66 1.48
CA TYR A 128 13.09 8.12 0.56
C TYR A 128 14.48 7.75 1.07
N LYS A 129 14.76 7.99 2.36
CA LYS A 129 16.04 7.62 3.00
C LYS A 129 16.27 6.11 3.03
N SER A 130 15.21 5.32 3.14
CA SER A 130 15.27 3.86 3.22
C SER A 130 15.49 3.17 1.86
N LEU A 131 15.32 3.88 0.75
CA LEU A 131 15.55 3.34 -0.59
C LEU A 131 16.99 3.55 -1.06
N ASP A 132 17.51 2.60 -1.83
CA ASP A 132 18.70 2.80 -2.63
C ASP A 132 18.47 3.84 -3.73
N LYS A 133 19.55 4.42 -4.23
CA LYS A 133 19.50 5.36 -5.35
C LYS A 133 18.92 4.70 -6.61
N ASP A 134 18.13 5.46 -7.36
CA ASP A 134 17.45 5.03 -8.59
C ASP A 134 16.48 3.85 -8.42
N ARG A 135 16.03 3.59 -7.19
CA ARG A 135 15.08 2.51 -6.88
C ARG A 135 13.65 2.99 -6.76
N ILE A 136 12.73 2.03 -6.80
CA ILE A 136 11.31 2.30 -7.00
C ILE A 136 10.53 2.27 -5.68
N PHE A 137 9.63 3.22 -5.55
CA PHE A 137 8.58 3.26 -4.54
C PHE A 137 7.21 3.24 -5.21
N ILE A 138 6.38 2.30 -4.80
CA ILE A 138 4.98 2.21 -5.22
C ILE A 138 4.10 2.70 -4.08
N ILE A 139 3.27 3.68 -4.36
CA ILE A 139 2.32 4.23 -3.39
C ILE A 139 0.93 4.30 -3.97
N SER A 140 -0.08 3.90 -3.19
CA SER A 140 -1.46 4.21 -3.49
C SER A 140 -2.16 4.87 -2.31
N ILE A 141 -3.16 5.69 -2.61
CA ILE A 141 -3.98 6.38 -1.63
C ILE A 141 -5.47 6.21 -1.93
N PHE A 142 -6.26 6.34 -0.87
CA PHE A 142 -7.67 6.69 -0.97
C PHE A 142 -7.80 8.18 -0.69
N SER A 143 -8.25 8.95 -1.68
CA SER A 143 -8.34 10.41 -1.64
C SER A 143 -9.77 10.90 -1.36
N ASN A 144 -9.92 12.19 -1.13
CA ASN A 144 -11.22 12.83 -0.99
C ASN A 144 -11.90 13.18 -2.34
N LYS A 145 -11.28 12.80 -3.47
CA LYS A 145 -11.82 13.08 -4.80
C LYS A 145 -13.03 12.19 -5.07
N GLN A 146 -14.08 12.76 -5.64
CA GLN A 146 -15.25 12.02 -6.14
C GLN A 146 -15.95 11.12 -5.09
N LEU A 147 -15.98 11.53 -3.83
CA LEU A 147 -16.52 10.72 -2.73
C LEU A 147 -18.00 10.36 -2.88
N ASN A 148 -18.80 11.23 -3.50
CA ASN A 148 -20.20 10.93 -3.77
C ASN A 148 -20.32 9.74 -4.73
N TYR A 149 -19.53 9.71 -5.79
CA TYR A 149 -19.49 8.58 -6.71
C TYR A 149 -18.93 7.32 -6.06
N TRP A 150 -17.89 7.46 -5.24
CA TRP A 150 -17.36 6.35 -4.45
C TRP A 150 -18.41 5.75 -3.51
N LYS A 151 -19.18 6.58 -2.84
CA LYS A 151 -20.25 6.13 -1.92
C LYS A 151 -21.26 5.26 -2.65
N GLU A 152 -21.78 5.74 -3.79
CA GLU A 152 -22.73 4.99 -4.60
C GLU A 152 -22.11 3.69 -5.17
N PHE A 153 -20.87 3.75 -5.62
CA PHE A 153 -20.11 2.56 -6.04
C PHE A 153 -20.05 1.50 -4.92
N ALA A 154 -19.61 1.90 -3.72
CA ALA A 154 -19.46 0.97 -2.59
C ALA A 154 -20.81 0.35 -2.17
N LEU A 155 -21.87 1.14 -2.13
CA LEU A 155 -23.23 0.66 -1.83
C LEU A 155 -23.73 -0.31 -2.90
N ALA A 156 -23.56 0.00 -4.18
CA ALA A 156 -23.94 -0.87 -5.29
C ALA A 156 -23.19 -2.21 -5.27
N ARG A 157 -21.97 -2.24 -4.74
CA ARG A 157 -21.16 -3.46 -4.56
C ARG A 157 -21.51 -4.24 -3.28
N GLY A 158 -22.50 -3.80 -2.52
CA GLY A 158 -22.95 -4.47 -1.30
C GLY A 158 -22.07 -4.20 -0.07
N ALA A 159 -21.34 -3.09 -0.04
CA ALA A 159 -20.67 -2.65 1.17
C ALA A 159 -21.72 -2.24 2.22
N ARG A 160 -21.43 -2.50 3.50
CA ARG A 160 -22.34 -2.17 4.60
C ARG A 160 -22.54 -0.65 4.69
N LYS A 161 -23.78 -0.21 4.57
CA LYS A 161 -24.16 1.22 4.57
C LYS A 161 -23.56 1.99 5.75
N GLU A 162 -23.61 1.43 6.95
CA GLU A 162 -23.03 2.05 8.15
C GLU A 162 -21.54 2.31 8.01
N GLN A 163 -20.79 1.35 7.46
CA GLN A 163 -19.34 1.49 7.23
C GLN A 163 -19.04 2.51 6.14
N VAL A 164 -19.83 2.51 5.06
CA VAL A 164 -19.70 3.49 3.97
C VAL A 164 -19.95 4.91 4.49
N GLU A 165 -21.05 5.11 5.24
CA GLU A 165 -21.37 6.40 5.87
C GLU A 165 -20.30 6.83 6.86
N LYS A 166 -19.79 5.90 7.68
CA LYS A 166 -18.71 6.19 8.62
C LYS A 166 -17.44 6.63 7.87
N THR A 167 -17.05 5.96 6.82
CA THR A 167 -15.90 6.33 5.98
C THR A 167 -16.15 7.69 5.32
N PHE A 168 -17.31 7.90 4.74
CA PHE A 168 -17.70 9.15 4.09
C PHE A 168 -17.67 10.35 5.05
N ARG A 169 -18.12 10.17 6.29
CA ARG A 169 -18.11 11.22 7.32
C ARG A 169 -16.76 11.41 8.00
N ASN A 170 -16.00 10.33 8.17
CA ASN A 170 -14.75 10.31 8.95
C ASN A 170 -13.49 10.66 8.14
N GLN A 171 -13.62 11.00 6.88
CA GLN A 171 -12.47 11.50 6.12
C GLN A 171 -11.88 12.79 6.72
N SER A 172 -12.60 13.45 7.60
CA SER A 172 -12.12 14.61 8.36
C SER A 172 -11.58 14.28 9.77
N GLY A 173 -11.62 13.02 10.24
CA GLY A 173 -11.31 12.69 11.63
C GLY A 173 -10.34 11.52 11.85
N VAL A 174 -10.36 10.48 11.02
CA VAL A 174 -9.50 9.29 11.17
C VAL A 174 -8.49 9.17 10.04
N MET A 175 -8.84 9.68 8.86
CA MET A 175 -7.96 9.72 7.71
C MET A 175 -7.59 11.15 7.37
N ASN A 176 -6.35 11.39 6.98
CA ASN A 176 -5.96 12.65 6.39
C ASN A 176 -6.71 12.85 5.06
N VAL A 177 -7.20 14.04 4.84
CA VAL A 177 -7.80 14.45 3.57
C VAL A 177 -6.68 14.67 2.57
N LEU A 178 -6.36 13.64 1.80
CA LEU A 178 -5.33 13.69 0.78
C LEU A 178 -5.95 13.90 -0.59
N SER A 179 -5.37 14.81 -1.39
CA SER A 179 -5.63 14.88 -2.83
C SER A 179 -4.45 14.28 -3.60
N ALA A 180 -4.70 13.83 -4.84
CA ALA A 180 -3.64 13.33 -5.70
C ALA A 180 -2.54 14.38 -5.92
N ASP A 181 -2.92 15.63 -6.19
CA ASP A 181 -1.99 16.74 -6.40
C ASP A 181 -1.15 17.04 -5.15
N TYR A 182 -1.76 16.97 -3.96
CA TYR A 182 -1.03 17.14 -2.71
C TYR A 182 0.04 16.05 -2.53
N VAL A 183 -0.30 14.79 -2.81
CA VAL A 183 0.65 13.68 -2.70
C VAL A 183 1.77 13.79 -3.74
N GLU A 184 1.45 14.16 -5.00
CA GLU A 184 2.47 14.41 -6.02
C GLU A 184 3.43 15.55 -5.63
N ASN A 185 2.91 16.63 -5.04
CA ASN A 185 3.73 17.72 -4.53
C ASN A 185 4.62 17.29 -3.36
N LEU A 186 4.11 16.45 -2.45
CA LEU A 186 4.90 15.87 -1.38
C LEU A 186 6.03 14.97 -1.91
N LEU A 187 5.72 14.11 -2.89
CA LEU A 187 6.72 13.25 -3.53
C LEU A 187 7.84 14.06 -4.19
N LYS A 188 7.47 15.08 -4.97
CA LYS A 188 8.44 16.03 -5.58
C LYS A 188 9.28 16.75 -4.51
N GLY A 189 8.62 17.29 -3.49
CA GLY A 189 9.27 18.02 -2.41
C GLY A 189 10.18 17.15 -1.52
N THR A 190 9.97 15.82 -1.51
CA THR A 190 10.83 14.87 -0.83
C THR A 190 12.08 14.51 -1.65
N GLY A 191 12.06 14.73 -2.96
CA GLY A 191 13.18 14.45 -3.86
C GLY A 191 12.93 13.27 -4.81
N PHE A 192 11.74 12.66 -4.77
CA PHE A 192 11.40 11.62 -5.74
C PHE A 192 11.34 12.19 -7.16
N SER A 193 11.87 11.41 -8.10
CA SER A 193 11.87 11.71 -9.53
C SER A 193 10.95 10.74 -10.28
N LYS A 194 10.71 10.99 -11.57
CA LYS A 194 9.90 10.12 -12.45
C LYS A 194 8.61 9.66 -11.78
N ILE A 195 7.80 10.63 -11.35
CA ILE A 195 6.52 10.36 -10.68
C ILE A 195 5.49 10.02 -11.75
N GLU A 196 5.18 8.74 -11.90
CA GLU A 196 4.24 8.22 -12.88
C GLU A 196 2.98 7.73 -12.20
N LYS A 197 1.84 8.35 -12.50
CA LYS A 197 0.54 7.86 -12.04
C LYS A 197 0.13 6.68 -12.94
N VAL A 198 0.16 5.48 -12.38
CA VAL A 198 -0.09 4.23 -13.11
C VAL A 198 -1.54 3.75 -13.01
N CYS A 199 -2.31 4.29 -12.07
CA CYS A 199 -3.74 4.01 -11.94
C CYS A 199 -4.46 5.18 -11.25
N GLU A 200 -5.64 5.55 -11.76
CA GLU A 200 -6.57 6.46 -11.07
C GLU A 200 -8.02 6.05 -11.39
N VAL A 201 -8.79 5.71 -10.36
CA VAL A 201 -10.22 5.40 -10.49
C VAL A 201 -10.97 5.96 -9.29
N LEU A 202 -11.86 6.93 -9.52
CA LEU A 202 -12.61 7.63 -8.47
C LEU A 202 -11.67 8.19 -7.37
N SER A 203 -11.84 7.71 -6.14
CA SER A 203 -11.07 8.14 -4.98
C SER A 203 -9.71 7.43 -4.83
N VAL A 204 -9.35 6.53 -5.74
CA VAL A 204 -8.11 5.73 -5.65
C VAL A 204 -7.12 6.16 -6.71
N SER A 205 -5.89 6.40 -6.29
CA SER A 205 -4.77 6.69 -7.20
C SER A 205 -3.54 5.89 -6.77
N MET A 206 -2.74 5.45 -7.75
CA MET A 206 -1.48 4.73 -7.54
C MET A 206 -0.38 5.32 -8.40
N TRP A 207 0.80 5.46 -7.82
CA TRP A 207 2.00 5.96 -8.49
C TRP A 207 3.17 4.99 -8.36
N ALA A 208 3.98 4.95 -9.40
CA ALA A 208 5.33 4.42 -9.42
C ALA A 208 6.31 5.61 -9.44
N VAL A 209 7.22 5.68 -8.48
CA VAL A 209 8.13 6.82 -8.33
C VAL A 209 9.56 6.33 -8.05
N ARG A 210 10.57 7.11 -8.48
CA ARG A 210 11.99 6.78 -8.25
C ARG A 210 12.66 7.76 -7.31
N LYS A 211 13.59 7.21 -6.52
CA LYS A 211 14.53 8.00 -5.71
C LYS A 211 15.60 8.64 -6.58
#